data_e87fc4e7afde4c80312104725988bfae
#
_entry.id   e87fc4e7afde4c80312104725988bfae
#
_cell.length_a   1.000
_cell.length_b   1.000
_cell.length_c   1.000
_cell.angle_alpha   90.00
_cell.angle_beta   90.00
_cell.angle_gamma   90.00
#
_symmetry.space_group_name_H-M   'P 1'
#
loop_
_entity.id
_entity.type
_entity.pdbx_description
1 polymer ?
#
loop_
_entity_poly.entity_id
_entity_poly.type
_entity_poly.pdbx_seq_one_letter_code
_entity_poly.pdbx_strand_id
1 'polypeptide(L)'
;MALTTAPAIDYALPRQQDEGDHWIDDWRPEDPVFWETIGRXXXXXXXXRPPPPPPPPPPPRRNLIFSIFAEHVGFSVWMLWSIVVVQMTAAAPGHPAASGWALSASQALCLVAVPSGVGAFLRLPYTFAIPIFGGRNWTTVSAALLVIPCLLLAWAVSHPSLPFAVLVVIAATAGFGGGNFASSMANISFFYPEKDKGWALGLNAAGGNIGVAVVQKIIPPIVVAGSGVALSRAGLFFVPLAVAAAVCAFLFMNNLTEAKADVKPVWQSLRHADTWIMSLLYIGTFGSFIGYSAAFPTLLKTVFGRGDIALGWAFLGAGIGSLVRPLGGKLADRIGGARITAASFVMLAAGAAAALWSVQSVNLPVFFVSFMFLFVATGIGNGSSYRMISRIFQVKGEVAGGDPETMVNMRRQAAGALGIISSIGAFGGFVVPLAYAWSKVHFGNIEPALHFYVAFFLALLVVTWYCYLRRTTPMGQVGV
;
A
#
# COMPACT_ATOMS: atom_id res chain seq x y z
N MET A 1 51.24 -5.79 -33.80
CA MET A 1 49.86 -6.12 -33.39
C MET A 1 49.31 -4.91 -32.69
N ALA A 2 48.55 -4.08 -33.41
CA ALA A 2 48.01 -2.83 -32.87
C ALA A 2 46.72 -3.17 -32.06
N LEU A 3 46.79 -2.91 -30.78
CA LEU A 3 45.60 -2.94 -29.90
C LEU A 3 44.66 -1.82 -30.37
N THR A 4 43.62 -2.18 -31.09
CA THR A 4 42.54 -1.28 -31.38
C THR A 4 41.88 -0.94 -30.06
N THR A 5 42.18 0.22 -29.51
CA THR A 5 41.45 0.78 -28.39
C THR A 5 40.00 0.98 -28.84
N ALA A 6 39.07 0.32 -28.20
CA ALA A 6 37.65 0.58 -28.40
C ALA A 6 37.42 2.06 -28.18
N PRO A 7 36.58 2.72 -28.98
CA PRO A 7 36.29 4.14 -28.78
C PRO A 7 35.75 4.34 -27.36
N ALA A 8 36.31 5.32 -26.66
CA ALA A 8 35.84 5.71 -25.35
C ALA A 8 34.35 6.15 -25.50
N ILE A 9 33.47 5.37 -24.94
CA ILE A 9 32.07 5.75 -24.91
C ILE A 9 32.01 7.00 -24.03
N ASP A 10 31.66 8.12 -24.65
CA ASP A 10 31.47 9.37 -23.91
C ASP A 10 30.20 9.22 -23.08
N TYR A 11 30.37 8.86 -21.83
CA TYR A 11 29.26 8.83 -20.87
C TYR A 11 28.92 10.26 -20.46
N ALA A 12 28.51 11.07 -21.44
CA ALA A 12 27.95 12.37 -21.13
C ALA A 12 26.77 12.19 -20.16
N LEU A 13 26.74 13.02 -19.13
CA LEU A 13 25.59 13.10 -18.24
C LEU A 13 24.31 13.15 -19.08
N PRO A 14 23.26 12.39 -18.71
CA PRO A 14 22.02 12.45 -19.48
C PRO A 14 21.64 13.91 -19.62
N ARG A 15 21.42 14.34 -20.86
CA ARG A 15 21.13 15.75 -21.17
C ARG A 15 19.88 16.16 -20.43
N GLN A 16 20.05 16.99 -19.40
CA GLN A 16 18.94 17.78 -18.90
C GLN A 16 18.67 18.81 -20.01
N GLN A 17 17.50 18.74 -20.61
CA GLN A 17 17.05 19.78 -21.50
C GLN A 17 16.90 21.03 -20.64
N ASP A 18 17.77 22.00 -20.83
CA ASP A 18 17.81 23.34 -20.23
C ASP A 18 17.76 23.39 -18.67
N GLU A 19 18.42 24.36 -18.09
CA GLU A 19 18.38 24.65 -16.65
C GLU A 19 16.93 24.91 -16.23
N GLY A 20 16.35 23.97 -15.50
CA GLY A 20 14.97 24.04 -15.04
C GLY A 20 14.06 22.92 -15.56
N ASP A 21 14.49 22.18 -16.57
CA ASP A 21 13.69 21.05 -17.05
C ASP A 21 14.00 19.81 -16.23
N HIS A 22 12.97 19.23 -15.63
CA HIS A 22 13.08 18.05 -14.81
C HIS A 22 12.92 16.75 -15.62
N TRP A 23 12.88 16.83 -16.95
CA TRP A 23 12.82 15.65 -17.82
C TRP A 23 14.23 15.09 -18.02
N ILE A 24 14.34 13.78 -17.84
CA ILE A 24 15.60 13.05 -18.08
C ILE A 24 15.39 12.17 -19.31
N ASP A 25 16.23 12.40 -20.32
CA ASP A 25 16.28 11.59 -21.53
C ASP A 25 17.38 10.54 -21.39
N ASP A 26 17.21 9.41 -22.09
CA ASP A 26 18.21 8.33 -22.18
C ASP A 26 18.60 7.75 -20.81
N TRP A 27 17.58 7.41 -20.00
CA TRP A 27 17.80 6.77 -18.70
C TRP A 27 17.98 5.26 -18.89
N ARG A 28 19.19 4.75 -18.60
CA ARG A 28 19.59 3.34 -18.88
C ARG A 28 20.00 2.59 -17.61
N PRO A 29 19.05 2.30 -16.69
CA PRO A 29 19.43 1.67 -15.41
C PRO A 29 20.00 0.26 -15.57
N GLU A 30 19.69 -0.45 -16.66
CA GLU A 30 20.20 -1.79 -16.90
C GLU A 30 21.64 -1.82 -17.45
N ASP A 31 22.18 -0.67 -17.92
CA ASP A 31 23.57 -0.55 -18.33
C ASP A 31 24.44 -0.49 -17.07
N PRO A 32 25.31 -1.48 -16.81
CA PRO A 32 26.08 -1.51 -15.57
C PRO A 32 26.99 -0.30 -15.39
N VAL A 33 27.60 0.20 -16.46
CA VAL A 33 28.50 1.35 -16.38
C VAL A 33 27.70 2.62 -16.07
N PHE A 34 26.59 2.82 -16.77
CA PHE A 34 25.67 3.94 -16.51
C PHE A 34 25.21 3.91 -15.04
N TRP A 35 24.79 2.75 -14.56
CA TRP A 35 24.26 2.61 -13.20
C TRP A 35 25.32 2.90 -12.13
N GLU A 36 26.55 2.41 -12.33
CA GLU A 36 27.63 2.64 -11.37
C GLU A 36 28.12 4.10 -11.38
N THR A 37 28.09 4.73 -12.55
CA THR A 37 28.61 6.09 -12.72
C THR A 37 27.59 7.17 -12.37
N ILE A 38 26.35 7.01 -12.81
CA ILE A 38 25.33 8.05 -12.71
C ILE A 38 24.19 7.64 -11.77
N GLY A 39 23.81 6.40 -11.84
CA GLY A 39 22.65 5.90 -11.07
C GLY A 39 22.96 5.71 -9.59
N ARG A 40 24.16 5.23 -9.24
CA ARG A 40 24.56 4.83 -7.90
C ARG A 40 25.47 5.83 -7.20
N UNK A 41 26.21 6.35 -7.96
CA UNK A 41 27.31 6.93 -7.38
C UNK A 41 27.46 8.25 -7.22
N UNK A 42 27.35 8.53 -6.91
CA UNK A 42 27.99 9.57 -6.96
C UNK A 42 28.78 9.92 -5.79
N UNK A 43 29.13 9.21 -5.60
CA UNK A 43 29.87 9.50 -4.55
C UNK A 43 31.29 9.60 -4.81
N UNK A 44 31.37 10.09 -5.65
CA UNK A 44 32.67 10.01 -5.80
C UNK A 44 33.41 11.14 -5.32
N UNK A 45 33.74 10.91 -4.63
CA UNK A 45 34.57 11.52 -4.09
C UNK A 45 35.63 12.39 -4.54
N UNK A 46 35.52 13.06 -4.34
CA UNK A 46 36.55 13.76 -4.81
C UNK A 46 37.47 14.07 -3.75
N UNK A 47 38.22 13.93 -4.06
CA UNK A 47 39.26 14.09 -3.15
C UNK A 47 39.86 15.45 -3.32
N UNK A 48 39.95 15.85 -2.67
CA UNK A 48 40.88 16.78 -2.56
C UNK A 48 40.57 18.24 -2.68
N ARG A 49 39.60 18.70 -2.31
CA ARG A 49 39.33 20.14 -2.06
C ARG A 49 38.45 20.23 -0.81
N PRO A 50 38.46 21.39 -0.08
CA PRO A 50 37.52 21.50 1.05
C PRO A 50 36.13 21.13 0.56
N PRO A 51 35.38 20.34 1.37
CA PRO A 51 34.16 19.74 0.87
C PRO A 51 33.19 20.79 0.36
N PRO A 52 32.83 20.78 -0.91
CA PRO A 52 31.65 21.50 -1.35
C PRO A 52 30.45 20.94 -0.57
N PRO A 53 29.39 21.71 -0.44
CA PRO A 53 28.16 21.15 0.13
C PRO A 53 27.90 19.81 -0.54
N PRO A 54 27.46 18.79 0.22
CA PRO A 54 27.27 17.47 -0.36
C PRO A 54 26.40 17.59 -1.61
N PRO A 55 26.83 16.98 -2.72
CA PRO A 55 26.02 17.05 -3.95
C PRO A 55 24.63 16.50 -3.68
N PRO A 56 23.61 17.01 -4.35
CA PRO A 56 22.28 16.46 -4.18
C PRO A 56 22.28 14.96 -4.47
N PRO A 57 21.48 14.18 -3.74
CA PRO A 57 21.47 12.72 -3.96
C PRO A 57 21.17 12.41 -5.43
N PRO A 58 21.76 11.33 -5.97
CA PRO A 58 21.55 10.99 -7.38
C PRO A 58 20.07 10.78 -7.70
N PRO A 59 19.67 10.97 -8.96
CA PRO A 59 18.25 10.95 -9.34
C PRO A 59 17.42 9.78 -8.78
N PRO A 60 17.89 8.52 -8.81
CA PRO A 60 17.08 7.42 -8.26
C PRO A 60 16.79 7.58 -6.79
N ARG A 61 17.80 7.92 -5.99
CA ARG A 61 17.61 8.13 -4.53
C ARG A 61 16.70 9.30 -4.24
N ARG A 62 16.91 10.40 -4.94
CA ARG A 62 16.10 11.61 -4.76
C ARG A 62 14.63 11.33 -5.07
N ASN A 63 14.38 10.69 -6.21
CA ASN A 63 13.02 10.32 -6.60
C ASN A 63 12.40 9.34 -5.60
N LEU A 64 13.17 8.37 -5.10
CA LEU A 64 12.69 7.41 -4.10
C LEU A 64 12.29 8.10 -2.79
N ILE A 65 13.14 9.01 -2.28
CA ILE A 65 12.89 9.73 -1.02
C ILE A 65 11.56 10.49 -1.11
N PHE A 66 11.38 11.29 -2.16
CA PHE A 66 10.17 12.11 -2.29
C PHE A 66 8.95 11.30 -2.72
N SER A 67 9.15 10.18 -3.41
CA SER A 67 8.09 9.20 -3.66
C SER A 67 7.57 8.61 -2.34
N ILE A 68 8.49 8.19 -1.46
CA ILE A 68 8.14 7.66 -0.13
C ILE A 68 7.37 8.71 0.68
N PHE A 69 7.83 9.96 0.66
CA PHE A 69 7.15 11.06 1.37
C PHE A 69 5.71 11.22 0.88
N ALA A 70 5.53 11.33 -0.44
CA ALA A 70 4.19 11.51 -1.04
C ALA A 70 3.30 10.30 -0.78
N GLU A 71 3.84 9.09 -0.89
CA GLU A 71 3.09 7.85 -0.64
C GLU A 71 2.70 7.73 0.84
N HIS A 72 3.61 8.09 1.76
CA HIS A 72 3.35 8.09 3.20
C HIS A 72 2.17 9.00 3.55
N VAL A 73 2.20 10.24 3.03
CA VAL A 73 1.09 11.19 3.24
C VAL A 73 -0.18 10.66 2.59
N GLY A 74 -0.08 10.07 1.39
CA GLY A 74 -1.21 9.44 0.71
C GLY A 74 -1.88 8.37 1.54
N PHE A 75 -1.09 7.43 2.09
CA PHE A 75 -1.62 6.36 2.95
C PHE A 75 -2.23 6.91 4.24
N SER A 76 -1.59 7.92 4.83
CA SER A 76 -2.10 8.54 6.05
C SER A 76 -3.49 9.16 5.80
N VAL A 77 -3.64 9.92 4.71
CA VAL A 77 -4.93 10.54 4.34
C VAL A 77 -5.95 9.44 3.97
N TRP A 78 -5.51 8.40 3.26
CA TRP A 78 -6.36 7.27 2.86
C TRP A 78 -7.03 6.62 4.07
N MET A 79 -6.27 6.47 5.17
CA MET A 79 -6.74 5.79 6.39
C MET A 79 -7.14 6.75 7.50
N LEU A 80 -7.22 8.05 7.23
CA LEU A 80 -7.53 9.08 8.23
C LEU A 80 -8.88 8.82 8.91
N TRP A 81 -9.89 8.42 8.13
CA TRP A 81 -11.23 8.13 8.68
C TRP A 81 -11.19 6.97 9.69
N SER A 82 -10.24 6.03 9.56
CA SER A 82 -10.17 4.85 10.44
C SER A 82 -10.00 5.23 11.92
N ILE A 83 -9.38 6.36 12.20
CA ILE A 83 -9.14 6.80 13.58
C ILE A 83 -10.11 7.94 13.98
N VAL A 84 -10.53 8.75 13.03
CA VAL A 84 -11.46 9.87 13.28
C VAL A 84 -12.84 9.35 13.68
N VAL A 85 -13.34 8.29 13.01
CA VAL A 85 -14.69 7.77 13.30
C VAL A 85 -14.81 7.22 14.72
N VAL A 86 -13.70 6.84 15.37
CA VAL A 86 -13.73 6.36 16.77
C VAL A 86 -14.34 7.44 17.66
N GLN A 87 -14.00 8.71 17.43
CA GLN A 87 -14.51 9.83 18.20
C GLN A 87 -15.83 10.40 17.65
N MET A 88 -16.35 9.84 16.57
CA MET A 88 -17.67 10.16 16.02
C MET A 88 -18.72 9.10 16.38
N THR A 89 -18.29 7.94 16.86
CA THR A 89 -19.18 6.82 17.19
C THR A 89 -19.82 7.06 18.56
N ALA A 90 -21.12 6.84 18.67
CA ALA A 90 -21.88 7.03 19.91
C ALA A 90 -21.26 6.25 21.07
N ALA A 91 -21.20 6.87 22.24
CA ALA A 91 -20.68 6.24 23.45
C ALA A 91 -21.58 5.09 23.92
N ALA A 92 -22.89 5.26 23.75
CA ALA A 92 -23.93 4.26 24.06
C ALA A 92 -25.19 4.67 23.28
N PRO A 93 -26.18 3.77 23.14
CA PRO A 93 -27.43 4.16 22.49
C PRO A 93 -28.04 5.39 23.14
N GLY A 94 -28.29 6.42 22.32
CA GLY A 94 -28.86 7.68 22.78
C GLY A 94 -27.86 8.64 23.41
N HIS A 95 -26.57 8.29 23.47
CA HIS A 95 -25.52 9.13 24.08
C HIS A 95 -24.46 9.48 23.04
N PRO A 96 -24.49 10.73 22.54
CA PRO A 96 -23.49 11.12 21.55
C PRO A 96 -22.06 11.10 22.11
N ALA A 97 -21.08 10.99 21.22
CA ALA A 97 -19.67 11.11 21.56
C ALA A 97 -19.36 12.54 22.02
N ALA A 98 -18.22 12.74 22.67
CA ALA A 98 -17.77 14.06 23.13
C ALA A 98 -17.64 15.07 21.99
N SER A 99 -17.47 14.60 20.76
CA SER A 99 -17.42 15.43 19.55
C SER A 99 -18.80 15.94 19.09
N GLY A 100 -19.89 15.45 19.71
CA GLY A 100 -21.25 15.76 19.30
C GLY A 100 -21.84 14.82 18.27
N TRP A 101 -21.02 13.92 17.70
CA TRP A 101 -21.47 12.92 16.72
C TRP A 101 -22.09 11.70 17.43
N ALA A 102 -22.97 11.00 16.74
CA ALA A 102 -23.64 9.82 17.29
C ALA A 102 -23.76 8.71 16.22
N LEU A 103 -22.67 8.42 15.52
CA LEU A 103 -22.65 7.36 14.49
C LEU A 103 -22.84 6.00 15.16
N SER A 104 -23.61 5.13 14.51
CA SER A 104 -23.69 3.72 14.89
C SER A 104 -22.40 2.99 14.49
N ALA A 105 -22.20 1.80 15.04
CA ALA A 105 -21.06 0.94 14.68
C ALA A 105 -21.04 0.65 13.17
N SER A 106 -22.20 0.34 12.59
CA SER A 106 -22.28 0.03 11.15
C SER A 106 -22.01 1.27 10.28
N GLN A 107 -22.45 2.45 10.70
CA GLN A 107 -22.15 3.70 9.99
C GLN A 107 -20.65 3.99 10.04
N ALA A 108 -20.01 3.83 11.18
CA ALA A 108 -18.56 4.04 11.33
C ALA A 108 -17.79 3.06 10.44
N LEU A 109 -18.18 1.78 10.44
CA LEU A 109 -17.54 0.76 9.60
C LEU A 109 -17.72 1.05 8.11
N CYS A 110 -18.87 1.58 7.72
CA CYS A 110 -19.13 2.01 6.34
C CYS A 110 -18.17 3.15 5.94
N LEU A 111 -18.02 4.15 6.82
CA LEU A 111 -17.16 5.31 6.54
C LEU A 111 -15.69 4.94 6.42
N VAL A 112 -15.22 3.89 7.11
CA VAL A 112 -13.83 3.45 6.97
C VAL A 112 -13.66 2.53 5.76
N ALA A 113 -14.73 1.87 5.29
CA ALA A 113 -14.70 1.00 4.11
C ALA A 113 -14.61 1.81 2.81
N VAL A 114 -15.37 2.90 2.70
CA VAL A 114 -15.54 3.63 1.44
C VAL A 114 -14.21 4.20 0.91
N PRO A 115 -13.35 4.86 1.71
CA PRO A 115 -12.05 5.31 1.20
C PRO A 115 -11.21 4.17 0.66
N SER A 116 -11.26 3.00 1.30
CA SER A 116 -10.50 1.82 0.86
C SER A 116 -10.94 1.36 -0.53
N GLY A 117 -12.23 1.31 -0.77
CA GLY A 117 -12.80 0.91 -2.07
C GLY A 117 -12.44 1.90 -3.17
N VAL A 118 -12.57 3.19 -2.92
CA VAL A 118 -12.25 4.23 -3.90
C VAL A 118 -10.76 4.21 -4.21
N GLY A 119 -9.91 4.09 -3.18
CA GLY A 119 -8.46 4.02 -3.37
C GLY A 119 -8.04 2.80 -4.17
N ALA A 120 -8.67 1.66 -3.93
CA ALA A 120 -8.43 0.43 -4.70
C ALA A 120 -8.73 0.64 -6.19
N PHE A 121 -9.88 1.24 -6.49
CA PHE A 121 -10.29 1.55 -7.86
C PHE A 121 -9.30 2.52 -8.53
N LEU A 122 -8.89 3.57 -7.82
CA LEU A 122 -8.03 4.61 -8.36
C LEU A 122 -6.61 4.11 -8.66
N ARG A 123 -6.19 2.97 -8.10
CA ARG A 123 -4.88 2.38 -8.44
C ARG A 123 -4.73 2.14 -9.94
N LEU A 124 -5.84 1.76 -10.63
CA LEU A 124 -5.77 1.50 -12.07
C LEU A 124 -5.45 2.77 -12.87
N PRO A 125 -6.28 3.84 -12.82
CA PRO A 125 -5.94 5.05 -13.59
C PRO A 125 -4.63 5.71 -13.13
N TYR A 126 -4.28 5.65 -11.84
CA TYR A 126 -3.03 6.23 -11.34
C TYR A 126 -1.80 5.55 -11.94
N THR A 127 -1.85 4.23 -12.16
CA THR A 127 -0.77 3.49 -12.80
C THR A 127 -0.49 4.05 -14.20
N PHE A 128 -1.55 4.35 -14.95
CA PHE A 128 -1.43 4.85 -16.32
C PHE A 128 -1.09 6.33 -16.37
N ALA A 129 -1.21 7.06 -15.28
CA ALA A 129 -0.91 8.50 -15.23
C ALA A 129 0.60 8.77 -15.37
N ILE A 130 1.45 7.86 -14.86
CA ILE A 130 2.92 8.05 -14.90
C ILE A 130 3.43 8.17 -16.34
N PRO A 131 3.14 7.24 -17.24
CA PRO A 131 3.63 7.37 -18.62
C PRO A 131 2.98 8.49 -19.42
N ILE A 132 1.80 8.99 -19.00
CA ILE A 132 1.11 10.09 -19.69
C ILE A 132 1.67 11.43 -19.24
N PHE A 133 1.80 11.65 -17.93
CA PHE A 133 2.14 12.96 -17.36
C PHE A 133 3.58 13.07 -16.86
N GLY A 134 4.26 11.94 -16.66
CA GLY A 134 5.57 11.89 -16.02
C GLY A 134 5.44 11.67 -14.51
N GLY A 135 6.46 11.05 -13.94
CA GLY A 135 6.47 10.68 -12.52
C GLY A 135 6.42 11.85 -11.57
N ARG A 136 7.27 12.86 -11.83
CA ARG A 136 7.31 14.10 -11.06
C ARG A 136 5.96 14.82 -11.12
N ASN A 137 5.45 15.03 -12.33
CA ASN A 137 4.22 15.80 -12.56
C ASN A 137 3.04 15.12 -11.89
N TRP A 138 2.91 13.80 -12.06
CA TRP A 138 1.79 13.06 -11.46
C TRP A 138 1.91 13.00 -9.93
N THR A 139 3.12 12.81 -9.38
CA THR A 139 3.31 12.82 -7.93
C THR A 139 2.92 14.19 -7.35
N THR A 140 3.29 15.28 -8.04
CA THR A 140 2.91 16.64 -7.64
C THR A 140 1.38 16.78 -7.59
N VAL A 141 0.70 16.39 -8.67
CA VAL A 141 -0.76 16.51 -8.79
C VAL A 141 -1.45 15.62 -7.75
N SER A 142 -1.04 14.36 -7.63
CA SER A 142 -1.69 13.41 -6.71
C SER A 142 -1.48 13.79 -5.25
N ALA A 143 -0.32 14.36 -4.90
CA ALA A 143 -0.09 14.87 -3.53
C ALA A 143 -0.94 16.12 -3.28
N ALA A 144 -1.03 17.04 -4.25
CA ALA A 144 -1.87 18.24 -4.12
C ALA A 144 -3.35 17.88 -3.98
N LEU A 145 -3.80 16.84 -4.69
CA LEU A 145 -5.19 16.36 -4.59
C LEU A 145 -5.57 15.93 -3.16
N LEU A 146 -4.59 15.54 -2.34
CA LEU A 146 -4.85 15.14 -0.95
C LEU A 146 -5.38 16.29 -0.09
N VAL A 147 -5.16 17.54 -0.49
CA VAL A 147 -5.69 18.71 0.21
C VAL A 147 -7.23 18.67 0.22
N ILE A 148 -7.84 18.17 -0.86
CA ILE A 148 -9.32 18.11 -1.00
C ILE A 148 -9.95 17.24 0.11
N PRO A 149 -9.60 15.95 0.27
CA PRO A 149 -10.20 15.16 1.34
C PRO A 149 -9.89 15.68 2.74
N CYS A 150 -8.72 16.29 2.93
CA CYS A 150 -8.33 16.85 4.23
C CYS A 150 -9.23 18.04 4.60
N LEU A 151 -9.46 18.96 3.68
CA LEU A 151 -10.33 20.12 3.94
C LEU A 151 -11.79 19.72 4.06
N LEU A 152 -12.24 18.77 3.22
CA LEU A 152 -13.62 18.26 3.29
C LEU A 152 -13.88 17.54 4.62
N LEU A 153 -12.93 16.72 5.09
CA LEU A 153 -13.03 16.07 6.38
C LEU A 153 -13.12 17.12 7.49
N ALA A 154 -12.19 18.09 7.48
CA ALA A 154 -12.17 19.15 8.52
C ALA A 154 -13.48 19.90 8.58
N TRP A 155 -14.08 20.21 7.42
CA TRP A 155 -15.39 20.86 7.35
C TRP A 155 -16.50 19.96 7.87
N ALA A 156 -16.54 18.71 7.38
CA ALA A 156 -17.64 17.77 7.66
C ALA A 156 -17.74 17.42 9.15
N VAL A 157 -16.59 17.13 9.79
CA VAL A 157 -16.59 16.70 11.20
C VAL A 157 -17.02 17.82 12.15
N SER A 158 -17.02 19.08 11.68
CA SER A 158 -17.47 20.25 12.45
C SER A 158 -18.99 20.46 12.35
N HIS A 159 -19.69 19.63 11.59
CA HIS A 159 -21.12 19.75 11.34
C HIS A 159 -21.87 18.45 11.65
N PRO A 160 -22.11 18.14 12.95
CA PRO A 160 -22.76 16.87 13.33
C PRO A 160 -24.17 16.65 12.76
N SER A 161 -24.77 17.68 12.19
CA SER A 161 -26.10 17.58 11.57
C SER A 161 -26.09 17.15 10.13
N LEU A 162 -24.90 16.95 9.52
CA LEU A 162 -24.79 16.52 8.13
C LEU A 162 -25.45 15.15 7.90
N PRO A 163 -26.19 14.99 6.78
CA PRO A 163 -26.71 13.67 6.41
C PRO A 163 -25.58 12.67 6.23
N PHE A 164 -25.83 11.41 6.60
CA PHE A 164 -24.82 10.36 6.48
C PHE A 164 -24.33 10.18 5.04
N ALA A 165 -25.22 10.32 4.05
CA ALA A 165 -24.85 10.22 2.64
C ALA A 165 -23.77 11.24 2.25
N VAL A 166 -23.81 12.45 2.81
CA VAL A 166 -22.81 13.49 2.56
C VAL A 166 -21.47 13.07 3.16
N LEU A 167 -21.47 12.49 4.36
CA LEU A 167 -20.26 11.96 4.98
C LEU A 167 -19.61 10.87 4.11
N VAL A 168 -20.44 9.98 3.53
CA VAL A 168 -19.97 8.90 2.68
C VAL A 168 -19.24 9.48 1.44
N VAL A 169 -19.84 10.49 0.79
CA VAL A 169 -19.24 11.15 -0.37
C VAL A 169 -17.91 11.81 0.00
N ILE A 170 -17.87 12.48 1.15
CA ILE A 170 -16.65 13.16 1.64
C ILE A 170 -15.57 12.10 1.97
N ALA A 171 -15.96 11.02 2.66
CA ALA A 171 -15.01 9.93 2.98
C ALA A 171 -14.44 9.30 1.70
N ALA A 172 -15.25 9.19 0.64
CA ALA A 172 -14.80 8.64 -0.65
C ALA A 172 -13.59 9.41 -1.21
N THR A 173 -13.52 10.73 -1.00
CA THR A 173 -12.40 11.55 -1.51
C THR A 173 -11.07 11.16 -0.87
N ALA A 174 -11.07 10.58 0.34
CA ALA A 174 -9.83 10.09 0.96
C ALA A 174 -9.19 8.96 0.15
N GLY A 175 -9.96 8.32 -0.72
CA GLY A 175 -9.45 7.32 -1.68
C GLY A 175 -8.38 7.87 -2.62
N PHE A 176 -8.30 9.19 -2.81
CA PHE A 176 -7.24 9.81 -3.61
C PHE A 176 -5.84 9.36 -3.10
N GLY A 177 -5.69 9.17 -1.79
CA GLY A 177 -4.44 8.69 -1.21
C GLY A 177 -4.12 7.24 -1.53
N GLY A 178 -5.16 6.41 -1.68
CA GLY A 178 -4.97 4.98 -1.97
C GLY A 178 -4.41 4.69 -3.36
N GLY A 179 -4.70 5.56 -4.32
CA GLY A 179 -4.16 5.45 -5.68
C GLY A 179 -2.66 5.70 -5.75
N ASN A 180 -2.13 6.50 -4.83
CA ASN A 180 -0.71 6.89 -4.83
C ASN A 180 0.24 5.70 -4.80
N PHE A 181 -0.15 4.59 -4.17
CA PHE A 181 0.68 3.39 -4.13
C PHE A 181 1.03 2.91 -5.54
N ALA A 182 0.02 2.77 -6.39
CA ALA A 182 0.22 2.21 -7.74
C ALA A 182 1.10 3.12 -8.59
N SER A 183 0.85 4.43 -8.56
CA SER A 183 1.65 5.38 -9.36
C SER A 183 3.08 5.49 -8.83
N SER A 184 3.26 5.52 -7.51
CA SER A 184 4.61 5.62 -6.94
C SER A 184 5.43 4.36 -7.23
N MET A 185 4.84 3.18 -7.09
CA MET A 185 5.52 1.91 -7.41
C MET A 185 5.90 1.85 -8.89
N ALA A 186 4.97 2.25 -9.79
CA ALA A 186 5.25 2.30 -11.22
C ALA A 186 6.41 3.25 -11.52
N ASN A 187 6.36 4.45 -10.95
CA ASN A 187 7.40 5.47 -11.19
C ASN A 187 8.77 4.99 -10.75
N ILE A 188 8.89 4.50 -9.50
CA ILE A 188 10.18 4.07 -8.96
C ILE A 188 10.73 2.86 -9.72
N SER A 189 9.86 1.99 -10.23
CA SER A 189 10.31 0.82 -11.01
C SER A 189 11.12 1.22 -12.25
N PHE A 190 10.88 2.41 -12.83
CA PHE A 190 11.63 2.89 -14.00
C PHE A 190 13.01 3.44 -13.63
N PHE A 191 13.21 3.86 -12.38
CA PHE A 191 14.48 4.45 -11.95
C PHE A 191 15.56 3.42 -11.60
N TYR A 192 15.18 2.17 -11.27
CA TYR A 192 16.09 1.19 -10.71
C TYR A 192 16.26 -0.03 -11.62
N PRO A 193 17.51 -0.57 -11.73
CA PRO A 193 17.73 -1.81 -12.48
C PRO A 193 17.11 -3.00 -11.75
N GLU A 194 16.86 -4.08 -12.49
CA GLU A 194 16.21 -5.27 -11.93
C GLU A 194 16.86 -5.79 -10.64
N LYS A 195 18.19 -5.74 -10.57
CA LYS A 195 18.96 -6.23 -9.41
C LYS A 195 18.67 -5.44 -8.13
N ASP A 196 18.36 -4.15 -8.24
CA ASP A 196 18.11 -3.26 -7.08
C ASP A 196 16.64 -2.88 -6.93
N LYS A 197 15.81 -3.19 -7.93
CA LYS A 197 14.40 -2.80 -8.00
C LYS A 197 13.59 -3.34 -6.81
N GLY A 198 13.81 -4.60 -6.44
CA GLY A 198 13.11 -5.21 -5.32
C GLY A 198 13.31 -4.46 -4.02
N TRP A 199 14.55 -4.05 -3.75
CA TRP A 199 14.88 -3.25 -2.55
C TRP A 199 14.18 -1.89 -2.59
N ALA A 200 14.26 -1.19 -3.72
CA ALA A 200 13.70 0.16 -3.85
C ALA A 200 12.17 0.14 -3.72
N LEU A 201 11.52 -0.79 -4.42
CA LEU A 201 10.06 -0.93 -4.35
C LEU A 201 9.59 -1.39 -2.97
N GLY A 202 10.36 -2.29 -2.34
CA GLY A 202 10.08 -2.74 -0.97
C GLY A 202 10.12 -1.59 0.02
N LEU A 203 11.15 -0.73 -0.10
CA LEU A 203 11.30 0.43 0.77
C LEU A 203 10.17 1.46 0.53
N ASN A 204 9.85 1.70 -0.73
CA ASN A 204 8.76 2.60 -1.12
C ASN A 204 7.43 2.13 -0.51
N ALA A 205 7.09 0.84 -0.70
CA ALA A 205 5.87 0.24 -0.18
C ALA A 205 5.80 0.28 1.35
N ALA A 206 6.92 -0.01 2.03
CA ALA A 206 6.98 0.03 3.49
C ALA A 206 6.75 1.45 4.01
N GLY A 207 7.34 2.44 3.34
CA GLY A 207 7.17 3.84 3.70
C GLY A 207 5.72 4.30 3.59
N GLY A 208 5.00 3.83 2.57
CA GLY A 208 3.57 4.08 2.42
C GLY A 208 2.76 3.40 3.52
N ASN A 209 2.93 2.08 3.64
CA ASN A 209 2.14 1.27 4.58
C ASN A 209 2.25 1.78 6.02
N ILE A 210 3.45 2.20 6.45
CA ILE A 210 3.66 2.69 7.82
C ILE A 210 2.85 3.98 8.08
N GLY A 211 2.48 4.71 7.03
CA GLY A 211 1.62 5.90 7.14
C GLY A 211 0.29 5.60 7.80
N VAL A 212 -0.23 4.37 7.63
CA VAL A 212 -1.47 3.93 8.30
C VAL A 212 -1.29 3.93 9.82
N ALA A 213 -0.18 3.36 10.31
CA ALA A 213 0.12 3.32 11.74
C ALA A 213 0.37 4.75 12.28
N VAL A 214 1.10 5.55 11.52
CA VAL A 214 1.45 6.93 11.92
C VAL A 214 0.18 7.76 12.11
N VAL A 215 -0.76 7.72 11.14
CA VAL A 215 -1.99 8.52 11.26
C VAL A 215 -2.81 8.08 12.47
N GLN A 216 -2.90 6.78 12.73
CA GLN A 216 -3.67 6.26 13.87
C GLN A 216 -3.03 6.63 15.21
N LYS A 217 -1.71 6.82 15.25
CA LYS A 217 -1.00 7.19 16.49
C LYS A 217 -1.00 8.69 16.74
N ILE A 218 -0.75 9.51 15.72
CA ILE A 218 -0.52 10.94 15.92
C ILE A 218 -1.81 11.77 15.98
N ILE A 219 -2.88 11.36 15.31
CA ILE A 219 -4.11 12.16 15.22
C ILE A 219 -4.85 12.25 16.55
N PRO A 220 -5.03 11.15 17.33
CA PRO A 220 -5.79 11.26 18.58
C PRO A 220 -5.27 12.35 19.54
N PRO A 221 -3.97 12.44 19.88
CA PRO A 221 -3.52 13.51 20.76
C PRO A 221 -3.66 14.92 20.16
N ILE A 222 -3.56 15.06 18.84
CA ILE A 222 -3.71 16.35 18.16
C ILE A 222 -5.16 16.84 18.29
N VAL A 223 -6.12 15.95 18.13
CA VAL A 223 -7.56 16.27 18.17
C VAL A 223 -8.00 16.74 19.57
N VAL A 224 -7.41 16.19 20.64
CA VAL A 224 -7.81 16.52 22.01
C VAL A 224 -6.89 17.54 22.69
N ALA A 225 -5.88 18.05 21.99
CA ALA A 225 -4.95 19.04 22.57
C ALA A 225 -5.74 20.30 22.99
N GLY A 226 -5.56 20.70 24.24
CA GLY A 226 -6.32 21.82 24.82
C GLY A 226 -7.62 21.32 25.46
N SER A 227 -8.72 22.03 25.26
CA SER A 227 -10.01 21.67 25.86
C SER A 227 -10.97 21.13 24.80
N GLY A 228 -11.58 19.99 25.09
CA GLY A 228 -12.59 19.37 24.22
C GLY A 228 -11.99 18.56 23.09
N VAL A 229 -12.84 18.23 22.12
CA VAL A 229 -12.49 17.39 20.97
C VAL A 229 -12.66 18.22 19.69
N ALA A 230 -11.56 18.55 19.04
CA ALA A 230 -11.54 19.34 17.81
C ALA A 230 -11.17 18.44 16.62
N LEU A 231 -12.15 17.69 16.12
CA LEU A 231 -11.94 16.71 15.04
C LEU A 231 -11.42 17.33 13.74
N SER A 232 -11.74 18.61 13.48
CA SER A 232 -11.26 19.32 12.28
C SER A 232 -9.74 19.33 12.20
N ARG A 233 -9.03 19.28 13.32
CA ARG A 233 -7.57 19.23 13.34
C ARG A 233 -7.00 18.02 12.62
N ALA A 234 -7.77 16.91 12.58
CA ALA A 234 -7.33 15.68 11.87
C ALA A 234 -7.07 15.96 10.39
N GLY A 235 -8.01 16.64 9.73
CA GLY A 235 -7.83 17.02 8.33
C GLY A 235 -6.82 18.14 8.17
N LEU A 236 -6.93 19.19 9.00
CA LEU A 236 -6.06 20.37 8.89
C LEU A 236 -4.58 20.04 9.10
N PHE A 237 -4.28 19.06 9.95
CA PHE A 237 -2.90 18.62 10.18
C PHE A 237 -2.22 18.15 8.89
N PHE A 238 -2.97 17.44 8.03
CA PHE A 238 -2.39 16.87 6.81
C PHE A 238 -2.36 17.85 5.63
N VAL A 239 -3.05 19.00 5.70
CA VAL A 239 -3.02 20.00 4.62
C VAL A 239 -1.58 20.49 4.36
N PRO A 240 -0.83 20.98 5.37
CA PRO A 240 0.55 21.42 5.11
C PRO A 240 1.46 20.27 4.66
N LEU A 241 1.24 19.06 5.14
CA LEU A 241 2.03 17.91 4.73
C LEU A 241 1.76 17.53 3.27
N ALA A 242 0.51 17.59 2.83
CA ALA A 242 0.15 17.34 1.42
C ALA A 242 0.75 18.41 0.51
N VAL A 243 0.67 19.67 0.91
CA VAL A 243 1.29 20.79 0.18
C VAL A 243 2.81 20.61 0.12
N ALA A 244 3.44 20.26 1.25
CA ALA A 244 4.89 20.01 1.31
C ALA A 244 5.29 18.85 0.38
N ALA A 245 4.52 17.76 0.36
CA ALA A 245 4.80 16.62 -0.51
C ALA A 245 4.69 17.03 -1.99
N ALA A 246 3.67 17.82 -2.34
CA ALA A 246 3.48 18.31 -3.71
C ALA A 246 4.64 19.25 -4.12
N VAL A 247 5.00 20.18 -3.25
CA VAL A 247 6.09 21.13 -3.52
C VAL A 247 7.43 20.38 -3.64
N CYS A 248 7.71 19.46 -2.75
CA CYS A 248 8.93 18.65 -2.81
C CYS A 248 9.00 17.82 -4.08
N ALA A 249 7.88 17.21 -4.49
CA ALA A 249 7.83 16.46 -5.75
C ALA A 249 8.11 17.39 -6.94
N PHE A 250 7.49 18.55 -6.95
CA PHE A 250 7.65 19.53 -8.02
C PHE A 250 9.10 20.01 -8.13
N LEU A 251 9.76 20.30 -6.99
CA LEU A 251 11.11 20.89 -6.96
C LEU A 251 12.21 19.83 -7.13
N PHE A 252 12.01 18.62 -6.64
CA PHE A 252 13.12 17.67 -6.48
C PHE A 252 13.00 16.38 -7.28
N MET A 253 11.81 16.02 -7.76
CA MET A 253 11.64 14.81 -8.57
C MET A 253 11.88 15.06 -10.05
N ASN A 254 11.98 13.99 -10.80
CA ASN A 254 12.23 14.01 -12.23
C ASN A 254 11.16 13.23 -12.99
N ASN A 255 10.98 13.60 -14.23
CA ASN A 255 10.22 12.84 -15.23
C ASN A 255 11.19 12.05 -16.09
N LEU A 256 10.83 10.85 -16.51
CA LEU A 256 11.62 10.06 -17.47
C LEU A 256 10.87 10.01 -18.80
N THR A 257 11.52 10.44 -19.88
CA THR A 257 10.91 10.42 -21.22
C THR A 257 10.66 9.00 -21.70
N GLU A 258 11.46 8.04 -21.21
CA GLU A 258 11.38 6.63 -21.60
C GLU A 258 10.39 5.82 -20.77
N ALA A 259 9.82 6.40 -19.72
CA ALA A 259 8.84 5.73 -18.87
C ALA A 259 7.46 5.69 -19.55
N LYS A 260 7.41 5.08 -20.72
CA LYS A 260 6.16 4.93 -21.48
C LYS A 260 5.48 3.62 -21.10
N ALA A 261 4.22 3.69 -20.77
CA ALA A 261 3.44 2.48 -20.52
C ALA A 261 3.15 1.82 -21.86
N ASP A 262 3.65 0.63 -21.98
CA ASP A 262 3.11 -0.26 -22.97
C ASP A 262 1.87 -0.89 -22.36
N VAL A 263 0.72 -0.53 -22.86
CA VAL A 263 -0.57 -1.05 -22.38
C VAL A 263 -0.73 -2.54 -22.76
N LYS A 264 -0.02 -2.96 -23.80
CA LYS A 264 -0.13 -4.32 -24.34
C LYS A 264 0.22 -5.41 -23.31
N PRO A 265 1.34 -5.32 -22.53
CA PRO A 265 1.61 -6.31 -21.50
C PRO A 265 0.54 -6.39 -20.43
N VAL A 266 -0.11 -5.26 -20.10
CA VAL A 266 -1.21 -5.25 -19.11
C VAL A 266 -2.37 -6.09 -19.65
N TRP A 267 -2.79 -5.85 -20.90
CA TRP A 267 -3.87 -6.63 -21.53
C TRP A 267 -3.50 -8.11 -21.67
N GLN A 268 -2.23 -8.39 -21.98
CA GLN A 268 -1.75 -9.77 -22.07
C GLN A 268 -1.81 -10.46 -20.70
N SER A 269 -1.47 -9.74 -19.63
CA SER A 269 -1.48 -10.31 -18.28
C SER A 269 -2.90 -10.73 -17.84
N LEU A 270 -3.94 -10.06 -18.34
CA LEU A 270 -5.35 -10.41 -18.04
C LEU A 270 -5.74 -11.79 -18.57
N ARG A 271 -5.02 -12.30 -19.58
CA ARG A 271 -5.29 -13.61 -20.17
C ARG A 271 -4.75 -14.77 -19.32
N HIS A 272 -3.86 -14.48 -18.36
CA HIS A 272 -3.33 -15.51 -17.47
C HIS A 272 -4.26 -15.72 -16.29
N ALA A 273 -4.65 -16.97 -16.07
CA ALA A 273 -5.47 -17.36 -14.91
C ALA A 273 -4.76 -16.94 -13.60
N ASP A 274 -3.42 -16.97 -13.58
CA ASP A 274 -2.65 -16.61 -12.41
C ASP A 274 -2.87 -15.17 -11.97
N THR A 275 -3.13 -14.25 -12.89
CA THR A 275 -3.45 -12.86 -12.55
C THR A 275 -4.71 -12.81 -11.67
N TRP A 276 -5.74 -13.58 -12.01
CA TRP A 276 -7.00 -13.61 -11.27
C TRP A 276 -6.89 -14.40 -9.97
N ILE A 277 -6.15 -15.51 -10.00
CA ILE A 277 -5.89 -16.32 -8.78
C ILE A 277 -5.10 -15.49 -7.78
N MET A 278 -4.03 -14.85 -8.22
CA MET A 278 -3.21 -14.02 -7.34
C MET A 278 -3.98 -12.79 -6.84
N SER A 279 -4.90 -12.24 -7.64
CA SER A 279 -5.80 -11.17 -7.19
C SER A 279 -6.64 -11.63 -6.01
N LEU A 280 -7.20 -12.84 -6.11
CA LEU A 280 -7.98 -13.44 -5.01
C LEU A 280 -7.11 -13.66 -3.77
N LEU A 281 -5.91 -14.22 -3.93
CA LEU A 281 -4.99 -14.45 -2.81
C LEU A 281 -4.57 -13.12 -2.17
N TYR A 282 -4.38 -12.08 -2.99
CA TYR A 282 -3.95 -10.76 -2.51
C TYR A 282 -5.08 -10.04 -1.74
N ILE A 283 -6.34 -10.34 -2.06
CA ILE A 283 -7.48 -9.91 -1.21
C ILE A 283 -7.28 -10.46 0.21
N GLY A 284 -6.90 -11.74 0.32
CA GLY A 284 -6.66 -12.39 1.61
C GLY A 284 -5.49 -11.83 2.39
N THR A 285 -4.42 -11.44 1.70
CA THR A 285 -3.21 -10.92 2.37
C THR A 285 -3.27 -9.41 2.52
N PHE A 286 -3.16 -8.65 1.44
CA PHE A 286 -3.15 -7.18 1.49
C PHE A 286 -4.53 -6.61 1.81
N GLY A 287 -5.57 -7.18 1.23
CA GLY A 287 -6.94 -6.73 1.51
C GLY A 287 -7.29 -6.85 2.98
N SER A 288 -6.87 -7.94 3.62
CA SER A 288 -7.05 -8.12 5.07
C SER A 288 -6.23 -7.11 5.86
N PHE A 289 -4.98 -6.82 5.43
CA PHE A 289 -4.15 -5.80 6.09
C PHE A 289 -4.88 -4.44 6.11
N ILE A 290 -5.32 -3.99 4.95
CA ILE A 290 -6.00 -2.69 4.85
C ILE A 290 -7.36 -2.73 5.56
N GLY A 291 -8.12 -3.82 5.39
CA GLY A 291 -9.45 -3.97 6.00
C GLY A 291 -9.39 -4.02 7.53
N TYR A 292 -8.47 -4.77 8.08
CA TYR A 292 -8.28 -4.82 9.54
C TYR A 292 -7.72 -3.49 10.06
N SER A 293 -6.81 -2.86 9.33
CA SER A 293 -6.30 -1.53 9.71
C SER A 293 -7.44 -0.51 9.79
N ALA A 294 -8.34 -0.55 8.83
CA ALA A 294 -9.50 0.35 8.79
C ALA A 294 -10.49 0.06 9.92
N ALA A 295 -10.79 -1.21 10.18
CA ALA A 295 -11.87 -1.62 11.09
C ALA A 295 -11.45 -1.73 12.56
N PHE A 296 -10.18 -2.08 12.84
CA PHE A 296 -9.75 -2.45 14.19
C PHE A 296 -10.02 -1.38 15.24
N PRO A 297 -9.70 -0.08 15.01
CA PRO A 297 -10.04 0.93 16.03
C PRO A 297 -11.53 0.99 16.34
N THR A 298 -12.39 0.95 15.32
CA THR A 298 -13.85 0.97 15.50
C THR A 298 -14.32 -0.28 16.27
N LEU A 299 -13.76 -1.44 15.98
CA LEU A 299 -14.13 -2.69 16.66
C LEU A 299 -13.78 -2.64 18.14
N LEU A 300 -12.61 -2.10 18.50
CA LEU A 300 -12.22 -1.96 19.92
C LEU A 300 -13.24 -1.11 20.69
N LYS A 301 -13.73 -0.04 20.07
CA LYS A 301 -14.73 0.83 20.72
C LYS A 301 -16.11 0.20 20.74
N THR A 302 -16.57 -0.36 19.62
CA THR A 302 -17.96 -0.80 19.47
C THR A 302 -18.24 -2.18 20.03
N VAL A 303 -17.24 -3.08 20.07
CA VAL A 303 -17.42 -4.42 20.62
C VAL A 303 -17.11 -4.45 22.12
N PHE A 304 -16.07 -3.74 22.57
CA PHE A 304 -15.58 -3.80 23.96
C PHE A 304 -15.77 -2.49 24.73
N GLY A 305 -16.25 -1.42 24.08
CA GLY A 305 -16.43 -0.14 24.73
C GLY A 305 -15.11 0.57 25.07
N ARG A 306 -14.01 0.18 24.44
CA ARG A 306 -12.67 0.67 24.79
C ARG A 306 -12.12 1.61 23.73
N GLY A 307 -12.76 2.78 23.60
CA GLY A 307 -12.26 3.85 22.75
C GLY A 307 -10.87 4.35 23.14
N ASP A 308 -10.52 4.27 24.43
CA ASP A 308 -9.20 4.63 24.94
C ASP A 308 -8.11 3.74 24.32
N ILE A 309 -8.36 2.43 24.23
CA ILE A 309 -7.41 1.49 23.61
C ILE A 309 -7.37 1.71 22.09
N ALA A 310 -8.53 1.96 21.46
CA ALA A 310 -8.61 2.27 20.03
C ALA A 310 -7.72 3.47 19.69
N LEU A 311 -7.84 4.56 20.44
CA LEU A 311 -7.11 5.80 20.17
C LEU A 311 -5.63 5.71 20.57
N GLY A 312 -5.29 4.92 21.60
CA GLY A 312 -3.93 4.83 22.09
C GLY A 312 -3.07 3.75 21.46
N TRP A 313 -3.67 2.61 21.08
CA TRP A 313 -2.90 1.40 20.78
C TRP A 313 -3.30 0.69 19.49
N ALA A 314 -4.39 1.05 18.81
CA ALA A 314 -4.79 0.37 17.57
C ALA A 314 -3.71 0.51 16.47
N PHE A 315 -2.92 1.57 16.48
CA PHE A 315 -1.83 1.81 15.52
C PHE A 315 -0.83 0.65 15.47
N LEU A 316 -0.68 -0.09 16.58
CA LEU A 316 0.25 -1.23 16.64
C LEU A 316 -0.05 -2.27 15.58
N GLY A 317 -1.33 -2.49 15.26
CA GLY A 317 -1.71 -3.47 14.24
C GLY A 317 -1.12 -3.15 12.88
N ALA A 318 -1.43 -1.98 12.35
CA ALA A 318 -0.91 -1.53 11.05
C ALA A 318 0.62 -1.42 11.08
N GLY A 319 1.18 -0.98 12.22
CA GLY A 319 2.63 -0.88 12.39
C GLY A 319 3.31 -2.23 12.29
N ILE A 320 2.81 -3.22 13.03
CA ILE A 320 3.36 -4.59 13.02
C ILE A 320 3.25 -5.19 11.61
N GLY A 321 2.07 -5.09 10.98
CA GLY A 321 1.86 -5.62 9.64
C GLY A 321 2.82 -5.02 8.60
N SER A 322 3.05 -3.70 8.70
CA SER A 322 3.97 -3.00 7.80
C SER A 322 5.43 -3.44 8.00
N LEU A 323 5.86 -3.54 9.25
CA LEU A 323 7.25 -3.88 9.58
C LEU A 323 7.59 -5.34 9.29
N VAL A 324 6.61 -6.25 9.39
CA VAL A 324 6.80 -7.68 9.16
C VAL A 324 6.79 -8.03 7.65
N ARG A 325 6.24 -7.16 6.80
CA ARG A 325 6.12 -7.41 5.36
C ARG A 325 7.46 -7.79 4.69
N PRO A 326 8.59 -7.08 4.94
CA PRO A 326 9.87 -7.50 4.35
C PRO A 326 10.32 -8.90 4.77
N LEU A 327 9.98 -9.32 6.00
CA LEU A 327 10.28 -10.67 6.48
C LEU A 327 9.55 -11.71 5.62
N GLY A 328 8.27 -11.46 5.28
CA GLY A 328 7.51 -12.35 4.39
C GLY A 328 8.18 -12.53 3.04
N GLY A 329 8.68 -11.45 2.46
CA GLY A 329 9.45 -11.49 1.20
C GLY A 329 10.73 -12.31 1.31
N LYS A 330 11.51 -12.09 2.38
CA LYS A 330 12.75 -12.85 2.62
C LYS A 330 12.48 -14.34 2.82
N LEU A 331 11.42 -14.67 3.55
CA LEU A 331 11.04 -16.07 3.76
C LEU A 331 10.60 -16.70 2.44
N ALA A 332 9.88 -15.94 1.60
CA ALA A 332 9.47 -16.42 0.27
C ALA A 332 10.68 -16.74 -0.60
N ASP A 333 11.72 -15.91 -0.55
CA ASP A 333 12.96 -16.13 -1.32
C ASP A 333 13.69 -17.41 -0.88
N ARG A 334 13.60 -17.78 0.40
CA ARG A 334 14.34 -18.94 0.96
C ARG A 334 13.56 -20.25 0.87
N ILE A 335 12.26 -20.19 1.11
CA ILE A 335 11.42 -21.39 1.35
C ILE A 335 10.44 -21.61 0.19
N GLY A 336 10.12 -20.54 -0.54
CA GLY A 336 9.11 -20.52 -1.61
C GLY A 336 7.92 -19.68 -1.21
N GLY A 337 7.49 -18.81 -2.12
CA GLY A 337 6.41 -17.86 -1.86
C GLY A 337 5.09 -18.54 -1.53
N ALA A 338 4.76 -19.60 -2.29
CA ALA A 338 3.49 -20.32 -2.11
C ALA A 338 3.41 -20.98 -0.72
N ARG A 339 4.55 -21.54 -0.23
CA ARG A 339 4.60 -22.16 1.11
C ARG A 339 4.36 -21.14 2.21
N ILE A 340 5.01 -19.98 2.10
CA ILE A 340 4.87 -18.91 3.11
C ILE A 340 3.46 -18.30 3.03
N THR A 341 2.92 -18.12 1.83
CA THR A 341 1.55 -17.62 1.64
C THR A 341 0.52 -18.60 2.24
N ALA A 342 0.71 -19.91 2.01
CA ALA A 342 -0.15 -20.93 2.61
C ALA A 342 -0.05 -20.90 4.15
N ALA A 343 1.17 -20.77 4.69
CA ALA A 343 1.37 -20.65 6.15
C ALA A 343 0.66 -19.41 6.68
N SER A 344 0.71 -18.28 5.95
CA SER A 344 0.03 -17.06 6.39
C SER A 344 -1.49 -17.24 6.41
N PHE A 345 -2.07 -18.02 5.47
CA PHE A 345 -3.52 -18.28 5.48
C PHE A 345 -3.91 -19.19 6.67
N VAL A 346 -3.06 -20.15 7.05
CA VAL A 346 -3.27 -20.93 8.29
C VAL A 346 -3.27 -19.99 9.49
N MET A 347 -2.29 -19.09 9.57
CA MET A 347 -2.20 -18.11 10.66
C MET A 347 -3.42 -17.19 10.69
N LEU A 348 -3.87 -16.72 9.51
CA LEU A 348 -5.04 -15.84 9.40
C LEU A 348 -6.31 -16.57 9.87
N ALA A 349 -6.50 -17.83 9.46
CA ALA A 349 -7.64 -18.62 9.90
C ALA A 349 -7.61 -18.83 11.42
N ALA A 350 -6.43 -19.16 11.98
CA ALA A 350 -6.27 -19.36 13.43
C ALA A 350 -6.51 -18.05 14.19
N GLY A 351 -5.98 -16.94 13.70
CA GLY A 351 -6.19 -15.62 14.31
C GLY A 351 -7.64 -15.18 14.29
N ALA A 352 -8.34 -15.41 13.17
CA ALA A 352 -9.77 -15.11 13.07
C ALA A 352 -10.60 -15.99 14.04
N ALA A 353 -10.23 -17.27 14.17
CA ALA A 353 -10.90 -18.18 15.13
C ALA A 353 -10.65 -17.73 16.57
N ALA A 354 -9.43 -17.30 16.89
CA ALA A 354 -9.10 -16.77 18.23
C ALA A 354 -9.88 -15.48 18.51
N ALA A 355 -10.00 -14.58 17.51
CA ALA A 355 -10.79 -13.36 17.63
C ALA A 355 -12.27 -13.70 17.87
N LEU A 356 -12.80 -14.70 17.16
CA LEU A 356 -14.18 -15.17 17.35
C LEU A 356 -14.40 -15.64 18.79
N TRP A 357 -13.50 -16.49 19.30
CA TRP A 357 -13.57 -16.96 20.69
C TRP A 357 -13.55 -15.78 21.68
N SER A 358 -12.69 -14.78 21.41
CA SER A 358 -12.54 -13.62 22.29
C SER A 358 -13.80 -12.76 22.34
N VAL A 359 -14.52 -12.65 21.22
CA VAL A 359 -15.81 -11.93 21.17
C VAL A 359 -16.86 -12.71 21.95
N GLN A 360 -16.93 -14.03 21.77
CA GLN A 360 -17.90 -14.91 22.47
C GLN A 360 -17.68 -14.91 23.98
N SER A 361 -16.42 -14.87 24.41
CA SER A 361 -16.06 -14.88 25.84
C SER A 361 -15.87 -13.47 26.42
N VAL A 362 -16.10 -12.43 25.63
CA VAL A 362 -15.92 -11.02 26.00
C VAL A 362 -14.54 -10.79 26.63
N ASN A 363 -13.51 -11.23 25.92
CA ASN A 363 -12.11 -11.20 26.40
C ASN A 363 -11.29 -10.24 25.55
N LEU A 364 -11.17 -8.98 25.98
CA LEU A 364 -10.45 -7.94 25.25
C LEU A 364 -8.96 -8.26 25.06
N PRO A 365 -8.21 -8.71 26.09
CA PRO A 365 -6.80 -9.04 25.88
C PRO A 365 -6.59 -10.07 24.76
N VAL A 366 -7.39 -11.13 24.73
CA VAL A 366 -7.29 -12.15 23.67
C VAL A 366 -7.68 -11.55 22.31
N PHE A 367 -8.71 -10.70 22.26
CA PHE A 367 -9.12 -10.02 21.03
C PHE A 367 -7.95 -9.18 20.47
N PHE A 368 -7.32 -8.38 21.34
CA PHE A 368 -6.21 -7.50 20.93
C PHE A 368 -5.04 -8.33 20.41
N VAL A 369 -4.63 -9.37 21.15
CA VAL A 369 -3.52 -10.25 20.77
C VAL A 369 -3.86 -11.01 19.47
N SER A 370 -5.11 -11.47 19.31
CA SER A 370 -5.56 -12.14 18.10
C SER A 370 -5.40 -11.22 16.87
N PHE A 371 -5.77 -9.94 17.01
CA PHE A 371 -5.61 -8.98 15.92
C PHE A 371 -4.13 -8.68 15.66
N MET A 372 -3.28 -8.59 16.70
CA MET A 372 -1.84 -8.45 16.48
C MET A 372 -1.28 -9.64 15.69
N PHE A 373 -1.73 -10.84 16.02
CA PHE A 373 -1.36 -12.07 15.29
C PHE A 373 -1.86 -12.02 13.85
N LEU A 374 -3.10 -11.54 13.63
CA LEU A 374 -3.64 -11.35 12.28
C LEU A 374 -2.77 -10.36 11.49
N PHE A 375 -2.33 -9.27 12.09
CA PHE A 375 -1.49 -8.28 11.42
C PHE A 375 -0.11 -8.86 11.05
N VAL A 376 0.49 -9.67 11.92
CA VAL A 376 1.73 -10.40 11.60
C VAL A 376 1.49 -11.30 10.38
N ALA A 377 0.41 -12.06 10.39
CA ALA A 377 0.06 -12.97 9.30
C ALA A 377 -0.18 -12.24 7.98
N THR A 378 -0.89 -11.08 8.04
CA THR A 378 -1.11 -10.26 6.82
C THR A 378 0.21 -9.71 6.30
N GLY A 379 1.11 -9.28 7.17
CA GLY A 379 2.42 -8.77 6.76
C GLY A 379 3.25 -9.84 6.05
N ILE A 380 3.35 -11.02 6.66
CA ILE A 380 4.07 -12.16 6.07
C ILE A 380 3.44 -12.54 4.73
N GLY A 381 2.12 -12.69 4.69
CA GLY A 381 1.39 -13.06 3.48
C GLY A 381 1.51 -12.01 2.39
N ASN A 382 1.48 -10.73 2.75
CA ASN A 382 1.61 -9.61 1.83
C ASN A 382 2.99 -9.63 1.15
N GLY A 383 4.05 -9.85 1.92
CA GLY A 383 5.41 -9.94 1.37
C GLY A 383 5.58 -11.16 0.47
N SER A 384 5.10 -12.31 0.92
CA SER A 384 5.27 -13.58 0.18
C SER A 384 4.42 -13.60 -1.10
N SER A 385 3.16 -13.18 -1.06
CA SER A 385 2.29 -13.21 -2.23
C SER A 385 2.77 -12.21 -3.29
N TYR A 386 3.30 -11.06 -2.87
CA TYR A 386 3.88 -10.09 -3.80
C TYR A 386 5.06 -10.71 -4.56
N ARG A 387 5.94 -11.45 -3.85
CA ARG A 387 7.09 -12.14 -4.47
C ARG A 387 6.64 -13.24 -5.42
N MET A 388 5.56 -13.96 -5.10
CA MET A 388 5.02 -15.01 -5.97
C MET A 388 4.69 -14.50 -7.37
N ILE A 389 4.16 -13.28 -7.48
CA ILE A 389 3.69 -12.74 -8.77
C ILE A 389 4.83 -12.75 -9.79
N SER A 390 5.98 -12.18 -9.44
CA SER A 390 7.16 -12.15 -10.32
C SER A 390 7.65 -13.55 -10.65
N ARG A 391 7.70 -14.42 -9.63
CA ARG A 391 8.21 -15.79 -9.80
C ARG A 391 7.30 -16.62 -10.72
N ILE A 392 5.98 -16.48 -10.61
CA ILE A 392 5.02 -17.18 -11.48
C ILE A 392 5.29 -16.84 -12.95
N PHE A 393 5.41 -15.55 -13.27
CA PHE A 393 5.65 -15.13 -14.66
C PHE A 393 7.03 -15.56 -15.16
N GLN A 394 8.03 -15.56 -14.27
CA GLN A 394 9.35 -16.09 -14.60
C GLN A 394 9.26 -17.57 -15.00
N VAL A 395 8.60 -18.40 -14.19
CA VAL A 395 8.43 -19.83 -14.45
C VAL A 395 7.70 -20.04 -15.79
N LYS A 396 6.67 -19.21 -16.06
CA LYS A 396 5.94 -19.28 -17.34
C LYS A 396 6.89 -19.00 -18.53
N GLY A 397 7.77 -18.03 -18.38
CA GLY A 397 8.78 -17.74 -19.41
C GLY A 397 9.74 -18.89 -19.62
N GLU A 398 10.22 -19.51 -18.54
CA GLU A 398 11.10 -20.67 -18.58
C GLU A 398 10.43 -21.86 -19.30
N VAL A 399 9.16 -22.13 -18.97
CA VAL A 399 8.35 -23.20 -19.59
C VAL A 399 8.10 -22.91 -21.07
N ALA A 400 7.95 -21.63 -21.46
CA ALA A 400 7.69 -21.23 -22.84
C ALA A 400 8.94 -21.23 -23.74
N GLY A 401 10.10 -21.62 -23.20
CA GLY A 401 11.34 -21.73 -23.99
C GLY A 401 12.54 -21.00 -23.39
N GLY A 402 12.30 -20.02 -22.52
CA GLY A 402 13.35 -19.34 -21.76
C GLY A 402 14.24 -18.41 -22.56
N ASP A 403 13.91 -18.12 -23.83
CA ASP A 403 14.71 -17.19 -24.64
C ASP A 403 14.61 -15.76 -24.08
N PRO A 404 15.64 -14.92 -24.31
CA PRO A 404 15.67 -13.58 -23.69
C PRO A 404 14.45 -12.72 -24.02
N GLU A 405 13.92 -12.79 -25.24
CA GLU A 405 12.75 -12.01 -25.64
C GLU A 405 11.51 -12.43 -24.85
N THR A 406 11.27 -13.75 -24.74
CA THR A 406 10.15 -14.29 -23.95
C THR A 406 10.28 -13.88 -22.49
N MET A 407 11.48 -13.96 -21.91
CA MET A 407 11.71 -13.59 -20.51
C MET A 407 11.44 -12.10 -20.26
N VAL A 408 11.87 -11.22 -21.17
CA VAL A 408 11.59 -9.77 -21.08
C VAL A 408 10.08 -9.52 -21.15
N ASN A 409 9.39 -10.19 -22.09
CA ASN A 409 7.95 -10.04 -22.25
C ASN A 409 7.19 -10.50 -20.99
N MET A 410 7.62 -11.64 -20.41
CA MET A 410 6.99 -12.14 -19.17
C MET A 410 7.20 -11.19 -17.99
N ARG A 411 8.39 -10.57 -17.88
CA ARG A 411 8.63 -9.55 -16.84
C ARG A 411 7.74 -8.34 -17.01
N ARG A 412 7.49 -7.89 -18.25
CA ARG A 412 6.58 -6.79 -18.55
C ARG A 412 5.13 -7.16 -18.18
N GLN A 413 4.73 -8.39 -18.48
CA GLN A 413 3.40 -8.89 -18.12
C GLN A 413 3.24 -9.02 -16.60
N ALA A 414 4.30 -9.43 -15.88
CA ALA A 414 4.31 -9.50 -14.42
C ALA A 414 4.04 -8.10 -13.82
N ALA A 415 4.72 -7.08 -14.34
CA ALA A 415 4.52 -5.70 -13.89
C ALA A 415 3.08 -5.23 -14.14
N GLY A 416 2.52 -5.58 -15.30
CA GLY A 416 1.11 -5.26 -15.62
C GLY A 416 0.14 -5.98 -14.69
N ALA A 417 0.38 -7.28 -14.47
CA ALA A 417 -0.42 -8.10 -13.56
C ALA A 417 -0.40 -7.52 -12.14
N LEU A 418 0.77 -7.05 -11.71
CA LEU A 418 0.97 -6.51 -10.36
C LEU A 418 0.05 -5.31 -10.10
N GLY A 419 -0.11 -4.42 -11.07
CA GLY A 419 -1.03 -3.28 -10.96
C GLY A 419 -2.47 -3.74 -10.76
N ILE A 420 -2.91 -4.73 -11.56
CA ILE A 420 -4.27 -5.28 -11.49
C ILE A 420 -4.48 -6.01 -10.16
N ILE A 421 -3.53 -6.87 -9.79
CA ILE A 421 -3.58 -7.66 -8.55
C ILE A 421 -3.63 -6.72 -7.33
N SER A 422 -2.81 -5.67 -7.35
CA SER A 422 -2.75 -4.66 -6.29
C SER A 422 -4.10 -3.93 -6.14
N SER A 423 -4.74 -3.58 -7.27
CA SER A 423 -6.03 -2.91 -7.26
C SER A 423 -7.13 -3.83 -6.70
N ILE A 424 -7.25 -5.03 -7.26
CA ILE A 424 -8.27 -6.00 -6.84
C ILE A 424 -8.05 -6.40 -5.38
N GLY A 425 -6.79 -6.67 -4.98
CA GLY A 425 -6.46 -7.03 -3.60
C GLY A 425 -6.86 -5.96 -2.60
N ALA A 426 -6.61 -4.69 -2.95
CA ALA A 426 -6.96 -3.57 -2.07
C ALA A 426 -8.46 -3.44 -1.82
N PHE A 427 -9.33 -4.00 -2.69
CA PHE A 427 -10.77 -4.03 -2.43
C PHE A 427 -11.14 -4.81 -1.17
N GLY A 428 -10.27 -5.68 -0.65
CA GLY A 428 -10.46 -6.29 0.66
C GLY A 428 -10.61 -5.25 1.76
N GLY A 429 -9.95 -4.10 1.63
CA GLY A 429 -10.11 -2.97 2.55
C GLY A 429 -11.50 -2.37 2.55
N PHE A 430 -12.25 -2.55 1.47
CA PHE A 430 -13.67 -2.17 1.38
C PHE A 430 -14.55 -3.30 1.94
N VAL A 431 -14.31 -4.53 1.52
CA VAL A 431 -15.16 -5.69 1.84
C VAL A 431 -15.10 -6.03 3.33
N VAL A 432 -13.90 -5.97 3.96
CA VAL A 432 -13.72 -6.40 5.35
C VAL A 432 -14.53 -5.55 6.34
N PRO A 433 -14.42 -4.21 6.34
CA PRO A 433 -15.26 -3.41 7.25
C PRO A 433 -16.75 -3.53 6.93
N LEU A 434 -17.13 -3.64 5.65
CA LEU A 434 -18.54 -3.79 5.27
C LEU A 434 -19.11 -5.12 5.76
N ALA A 435 -18.31 -6.19 5.75
CA ALA A 435 -18.76 -7.48 6.28
C ALA A 435 -19.06 -7.38 7.78
N TYR A 436 -18.23 -6.66 8.53
CA TYR A 436 -18.49 -6.39 9.95
C TYR A 436 -19.74 -5.55 10.12
N ALA A 437 -19.93 -4.51 9.29
CA ALA A 437 -21.12 -3.66 9.33
C ALA A 437 -22.39 -4.46 9.04
N TRP A 438 -22.35 -5.28 7.99
CA TRP A 438 -23.47 -6.15 7.60
C TRP A 438 -23.82 -7.13 8.72
N SER A 439 -22.79 -7.75 9.30
CA SER A 439 -22.97 -8.69 10.42
C SER A 439 -23.63 -8.00 11.62
N LYS A 440 -23.19 -6.79 11.93
CA LYS A 440 -23.73 -6.01 13.06
C LYS A 440 -25.19 -5.65 12.84
N VAL A 441 -25.55 -5.23 11.61
CA VAL A 441 -26.93 -4.83 11.27
C VAL A 441 -27.89 -6.03 11.32
N HIS A 442 -27.47 -7.16 10.74
CA HIS A 442 -28.37 -8.32 10.57
C HIS A 442 -28.40 -9.27 11.76
N PHE A 443 -27.31 -9.33 12.55
CA PHE A 443 -27.17 -10.30 13.65
C PHE A 443 -26.88 -9.64 14.99
N GLY A 444 -26.66 -8.32 15.04
CA GLY A 444 -26.39 -7.61 16.28
C GLY A 444 -24.96 -7.73 16.78
N ASN A 445 -24.12 -8.53 16.14
CA ASN A 445 -22.74 -8.77 16.55
C ASN A 445 -21.86 -9.08 15.34
N ILE A 446 -20.54 -9.22 15.55
CA ILE A 446 -19.59 -9.43 14.47
C ILE A 446 -19.21 -10.91 14.27
N GLU A 447 -19.79 -11.81 15.02
CA GLU A 447 -19.45 -13.24 14.96
C GLU A 447 -19.65 -13.86 13.56
N PRO A 448 -20.77 -13.60 12.86
CA PRO A 448 -20.94 -14.15 11.50
C PRO A 448 -19.83 -13.72 10.54
N ALA A 449 -19.36 -12.46 10.64
CA ALA A 449 -18.25 -11.99 9.80
C ALA A 449 -16.96 -12.75 10.13
N LEU A 450 -16.69 -13.01 11.42
CA LEU A 450 -15.51 -13.76 11.84
C LEU A 450 -15.57 -15.22 11.36
N HIS A 451 -16.74 -15.85 11.43
CA HIS A 451 -16.94 -17.19 10.85
C HIS A 451 -16.63 -17.18 9.33
N PHE A 452 -17.12 -16.17 8.63
CA PHE A 452 -16.86 -16.00 7.20
C PHE A 452 -15.36 -15.89 6.93
N TYR A 453 -14.62 -15.11 7.74
CA TYR A 453 -13.18 -14.93 7.51
C TYR A 453 -12.40 -16.23 7.75
N VAL A 454 -12.77 -17.01 8.78
CA VAL A 454 -12.14 -18.32 8.99
C VAL A 454 -12.33 -19.19 7.75
N ALA A 455 -13.57 -19.29 7.26
CA ALA A 455 -13.88 -20.08 6.06
C ALA A 455 -13.14 -19.55 4.83
N PHE A 456 -13.11 -18.23 4.66
CA PHE A 456 -12.46 -17.57 3.52
C PHE A 456 -10.96 -17.87 3.51
N PHE A 457 -10.28 -17.71 4.65
CA PHE A 457 -8.84 -17.99 4.73
C PHE A 457 -8.53 -19.46 4.48
N LEU A 458 -9.36 -20.38 4.97
CA LEU A 458 -9.21 -21.81 4.68
C LEU A 458 -9.42 -22.11 3.20
N ALA A 459 -10.39 -21.43 2.55
CA ALA A 459 -10.60 -21.56 1.11
C ALA A 459 -9.37 -21.06 0.33
N LEU A 460 -8.79 -19.93 0.75
CA LEU A 460 -7.58 -19.39 0.09
C LEU A 460 -6.38 -20.32 0.30
N LEU A 461 -6.29 -20.98 1.45
CA LEU A 461 -5.27 -22.01 1.69
C LEU A 461 -5.42 -23.16 0.68
N VAL A 462 -6.65 -23.63 0.47
CA VAL A 462 -6.92 -24.69 -0.51
C VAL A 462 -6.56 -24.24 -1.92
N VAL A 463 -6.91 -23.00 -2.30
CA VAL A 463 -6.57 -22.43 -3.63
C VAL A 463 -5.06 -22.37 -3.79
N THR A 464 -4.33 -21.91 -2.77
CA THR A 464 -2.86 -21.81 -2.79
C THR A 464 -2.24 -23.20 -2.99
N TRP A 465 -2.72 -24.18 -2.22
CA TRP A 465 -2.24 -25.56 -2.35
C TRP A 465 -2.52 -26.12 -3.74
N TYR A 466 -3.76 -25.99 -4.20
CA TYR A 466 -4.21 -26.59 -5.46
C TYR A 466 -3.45 -26.01 -6.66
N CYS A 467 -3.27 -24.68 -6.70
CA CYS A 467 -2.68 -24.00 -7.86
C CYS A 467 -1.14 -23.96 -7.82
N TYR A 468 -0.53 -23.84 -6.63
CA TYR A 468 0.89 -23.50 -6.53
C TYR A 468 1.75 -24.47 -5.73
N LEU A 469 1.17 -25.36 -4.92
CA LEU A 469 1.93 -26.29 -4.10
C LEU A 469 1.80 -27.76 -4.57
N ARG A 470 0.78 -28.07 -5.34
CA ARG A 470 0.54 -29.41 -5.81
C ARG A 470 1.66 -29.85 -6.78
N ARG A 471 2.31 -30.98 -6.50
CA ARG A 471 3.46 -31.47 -7.29
C ARG A 471 3.12 -31.85 -8.74
N THR A 472 1.83 -31.93 -9.07
CA THR A 472 1.37 -32.22 -10.44
C THR A 472 1.41 -30.98 -11.35
N THR A 473 1.61 -29.79 -10.79
CA THR A 473 1.67 -28.54 -11.57
C THR A 473 3.11 -28.06 -11.76
N PRO A 474 3.44 -27.42 -12.89
CA PRO A 474 4.77 -26.85 -13.06
C PRO A 474 5.18 -25.92 -11.93
N MET A 475 4.24 -25.11 -11.45
CA MET A 475 4.49 -24.16 -10.35
C MET A 475 4.88 -24.89 -9.06
N GLY A 476 4.17 -25.99 -8.72
CA GLY A 476 4.47 -26.78 -7.54
C GLY A 476 5.76 -27.58 -7.63
N GLN A 477 6.15 -27.97 -8.85
CA GLN A 477 7.42 -28.68 -9.06
C GLN A 477 8.62 -27.76 -8.87
N VAL A 478 8.52 -26.52 -9.34
CA VAL A 478 9.63 -25.55 -9.27
C VAL A 478 9.70 -24.86 -7.90
N GLY A 479 8.58 -24.77 -7.19
CA GLY A 479 8.52 -24.10 -5.90
C GLY A 479 8.40 -22.59 -6.05
N VAL A 480 7.25 -22.11 -6.52
CA VAL A 480 6.93 -20.70 -6.66
C VAL A 480 6.83 -20.01 -5.30
#